data_17efc3fdf10df6d52afbadade9527042
#
_entry.id   17efc3fdf10df6d52afbadade9527042
#
_cell.length_a   1.000
_cell.length_b   1.000
_cell.length_c   1.000
_cell.angle_alpha   90.00
_cell.angle_beta   90.00
_cell.angle_gamma   90.00
#
_symmetry.space_group_name_H-M   'P 1'
#
loop_
_entity.id
_entity.type
_entity.pdbx_description
1 polymer ?
#
loop_
_entity_poly.entity_id
_entity_poly.type
_entity_poly.pdbx_seq_one_letter_code
_entity_poly.pdbx_strand_id
1 'polypeptide(L)'
;CACLVGSEMCIRDSLSAIRYSADPLRAALIYARTGNYIDFAALPEVSKETALSLIKSENKDELDEQEYRNFCQDMKKASNVVYITDNCGEIVLDKIAIQILKKTFPNIRVTALVRGLPAGNDATMEDAEFCGLTDIVPVLGNGSDVGGTWFHGISTHARELLQGADVILAKGQGNYETMHGCGLNIYYLFLCKCDWFQQLFHAKLLQGMFINEKRAPKATAFSSD
;
A
#
# COMPACT_ATOMS: atom_id res chain seq x y z
N CYS A 1 15.85 7.03 7.97
CA CYS A 1 14.61 7.08 8.72
C CYS A 1 14.78 6.38 10.07
N ALA A 2 14.80 7.13 11.18
CA ALA A 2 15.00 6.60 12.55
C ALA A 2 13.86 5.62 13.00
N CYS A 3 12.77 5.54 12.25
CA CYS A 3 11.65 4.62 12.50
C CYS A 3 11.98 3.15 12.20
N LEU A 4 12.95 2.87 11.33
CA LEU A 4 13.31 1.50 10.93
C LEU A 4 14.06 0.71 12.04
N VAL A 5 14.83 1.39 12.88
CA VAL A 5 15.65 0.74 13.92
C VAL A 5 14.81 0.22 15.11
N GLY A 6 13.67 0.84 15.41
CA GLY A 6 12.70 0.30 16.39
C GLY A 6 11.85 -0.86 15.85
N SER A 7 11.98 -1.19 14.57
CA SER A 7 11.11 -2.08 13.83
C SER A 7 11.63 -3.52 13.68
N GLU A 8 12.90 -3.84 13.96
CA GLU A 8 13.41 -5.22 13.76
C GLU A 8 12.63 -6.26 14.58
N MET A 9 12.29 -5.94 15.82
CA MET A 9 11.48 -6.83 16.66
C MET A 9 10.04 -6.90 16.14
N CYS A 10 9.46 -5.76 15.74
CA CYS A 10 8.13 -5.71 15.15
C CYS A 10 8.07 -6.45 13.81
N ILE A 11 9.11 -6.34 12.99
CA ILE A 11 9.24 -7.05 11.71
C ILE A 11 9.31 -8.55 11.94
N ARG A 12 10.09 -9.03 12.92
CA ARG A 12 10.16 -10.46 13.26
C ARG A 12 8.83 -11.01 13.76
N ASP A 13 8.15 -10.25 14.63
CA ASP A 13 6.84 -10.64 15.15
C ASP A 13 5.81 -10.68 14.03
N SER A 14 5.80 -9.68 13.14
CA SER A 14 4.93 -9.63 11.96
C SER A 14 5.20 -10.78 11.01
N LEU A 15 6.46 -11.07 10.69
CA LEU A 15 6.87 -12.19 9.85
C LEU A 15 6.40 -13.53 10.43
N SER A 16 6.54 -13.69 11.75
CA SER A 16 6.08 -14.89 12.45
C SER A 16 4.57 -15.03 12.35
N ALA A 17 3.83 -13.97 12.69
CA ALA A 17 2.36 -13.95 12.62
C ALA A 17 1.84 -14.23 11.20
N ILE A 18 2.46 -13.64 10.17
CA ILE A 18 2.10 -13.88 8.77
C ILE A 18 2.35 -15.36 8.38
N ARG A 19 3.51 -15.90 8.72
CA ARG A 19 3.89 -17.28 8.36
C ARG A 19 3.00 -18.35 8.98
N TYR A 20 2.52 -18.12 10.20
CA TYR A 20 1.65 -19.04 10.93
C TYR A 20 0.16 -18.75 10.76
N SER A 21 -0.20 -17.74 9.96
CA SER A 21 -1.59 -17.43 9.61
C SER A 21 -2.20 -18.53 8.75
N ALA A 22 -3.50 -18.76 8.89
CA ALA A 22 -4.27 -19.63 7.99
C ALA A 22 -4.27 -19.13 6.53
N ASP A 23 -4.17 -17.83 6.33
CA ASP A 23 -4.02 -17.18 5.02
C ASP A 23 -2.87 -16.16 5.08
N PRO A 24 -1.63 -16.59 4.76
CA PRO A 24 -0.45 -15.72 4.80
C PRO A 24 -0.54 -14.49 3.89
N LEU A 25 -1.22 -14.60 2.74
CA LEU A 25 -1.38 -13.47 1.83
C LEU A 25 -2.29 -12.40 2.44
N ARG A 26 -3.45 -12.80 2.96
CA ARG A 26 -4.37 -11.91 3.64
C ARG A 26 -3.68 -11.21 4.81
N ALA A 27 -2.98 -11.97 5.64
CA ALA A 27 -2.23 -11.42 6.77
C ALA A 27 -1.17 -10.41 6.31
N ALA A 28 -0.38 -10.72 5.26
CA ALA A 28 0.63 -9.82 4.74
C ALA A 28 0.05 -8.50 4.24
N LEU A 29 -1.10 -8.53 3.55
CA LEU A 29 -1.80 -7.33 3.09
C LEU A 29 -2.31 -6.49 4.27
N ILE A 30 -2.88 -7.12 5.31
CA ILE A 30 -3.30 -6.43 6.54
C ILE A 30 -2.10 -5.76 7.20
N TYR A 31 -0.98 -6.47 7.39
CA TYR A 31 0.23 -5.90 7.99
C TYR A 31 0.81 -4.75 7.14
N ALA A 32 0.85 -4.90 5.82
CA ALA A 32 1.30 -3.84 4.92
C ALA A 32 0.41 -2.58 5.02
N ARG A 33 -0.91 -2.75 5.19
CA ARG A 33 -1.85 -1.65 5.44
C ARG A 33 -1.62 -1.02 6.81
N THR A 34 -1.43 -1.86 7.83
CA THR A 34 -1.24 -1.42 9.21
C THR A 34 0.08 -0.64 9.39
N GLY A 35 1.09 -0.88 8.56
CA GLY A 35 2.31 -0.07 8.52
C GLY A 35 2.03 1.42 8.38
N ASN A 36 0.93 1.79 7.77
CA ASN A 36 0.47 3.17 7.62
C ASN A 36 0.07 3.87 8.94
N TYR A 37 -0.08 3.09 10.06
CA TYR A 37 -0.20 3.65 11.42
C TYR A 37 1.13 4.15 11.98
N ILE A 38 2.26 3.59 11.52
CA ILE A 38 3.59 4.01 11.96
C ILE A 38 3.80 5.48 11.60
N ASP A 39 3.26 5.89 10.47
CA ASP A 39 3.28 7.27 10.02
C ASP A 39 2.41 8.18 10.90
N PHE A 40 1.24 7.70 11.30
CA PHE A 40 0.35 8.42 12.23
C PHE A 40 0.94 8.53 13.65
N ALA A 41 1.74 7.54 14.08
CA ALA A 41 2.45 7.55 15.35
C ALA A 41 3.65 8.51 15.39
N ALA A 42 4.11 9.00 14.23
CA ALA A 42 5.10 10.07 14.16
C ALA A 42 4.51 11.44 14.54
N LEU A 43 3.17 11.55 14.68
CA LEU A 43 2.54 12.72 15.26
C LEU A 43 2.87 12.81 16.76
N PRO A 44 3.15 14.01 17.30
CA PRO A 44 3.58 14.20 18.69
C PRO A 44 2.62 13.66 19.75
N GLU A 45 1.38 13.40 19.38
CA GLU A 45 0.29 13.00 20.27
C GLU A 45 0.08 11.47 20.38
N VAL A 46 0.77 10.67 19.57
CA VAL A 46 0.59 9.20 19.54
C VAL A 46 1.86 8.51 20.04
N SER A 47 1.78 7.80 21.18
CA SER A 47 2.95 7.08 21.70
C SER A 47 3.25 5.84 20.84
N LYS A 48 4.55 5.42 20.84
CA LYS A 48 4.97 4.17 20.17
C LYS A 48 4.20 2.94 20.68
N GLU A 49 3.87 2.92 21.97
CA GLU A 49 3.08 1.87 22.61
C GLU A 49 1.65 1.85 22.06
N THR A 50 1.06 3.02 21.82
CA THR A 50 -0.28 3.16 21.22
C THR A 50 -0.27 2.65 19.78
N ALA A 51 0.74 3.01 18.97
CA ALA A 51 0.89 2.48 17.60
C ALA A 51 1.06 0.96 17.59
N LEU A 52 1.91 0.42 18.46
CA LEU A 52 2.10 -1.02 18.60
C LEU A 52 0.85 -1.74 19.11
N SER A 53 0.08 -1.12 20.01
CA SER A 53 -1.19 -1.68 20.49
C SER A 53 -2.25 -1.67 19.39
N LEU A 54 -2.30 -0.63 18.56
CA LEU A 54 -3.15 -0.55 17.38
C LEU A 54 -2.76 -1.63 16.36
N ILE A 55 -1.49 -1.79 16.04
CA ILE A 55 -0.99 -2.89 15.19
C ILE A 55 -1.41 -4.26 15.76
N LYS A 56 -1.37 -4.45 17.07
CA LYS A 56 -1.77 -5.72 17.73
C LYS A 56 -3.29 -5.89 17.87
N SER A 57 -4.03 -4.81 18.07
CA SER A 57 -5.50 -4.86 18.23
C SER A 57 -6.24 -5.04 16.91
N GLU A 58 -5.64 -4.63 15.80
CA GLU A 58 -6.23 -4.65 14.47
C GLU A 58 -6.11 -5.97 13.70
N ASN A 59 -5.57 -7.00 14.29
CA ASN A 59 -5.79 -8.37 13.80
C ASN A 59 -7.29 -8.75 13.70
N LYS A 60 -8.20 -7.81 14.04
CA LYS A 60 -9.65 -7.92 13.86
C LYS A 60 -10.18 -7.14 12.64
N ASP A 61 -9.37 -6.25 12.04
CA ASP A 61 -9.77 -5.55 10.83
C ASP A 61 -9.51 -6.44 9.62
N GLU A 62 -10.53 -7.16 9.24
CA GLU A 62 -10.50 -8.03 8.06
C GLU A 62 -10.46 -7.17 6.79
N LEU A 63 -9.80 -7.67 5.75
CA LEU A 63 -9.98 -7.14 4.40
C LEU A 63 -11.43 -7.42 3.97
N ASP A 64 -12.01 -6.54 3.17
CA ASP A 64 -13.29 -6.85 2.52
C ASP A 64 -13.19 -8.19 1.81
N GLU A 65 -14.04 -9.13 2.19
CA GLU A 65 -13.97 -10.52 1.75
C GLU A 65 -14.23 -10.66 0.25
N GLN A 66 -15.12 -9.84 -0.30
CA GLN A 66 -15.42 -9.89 -1.74
C GLN A 66 -14.28 -9.27 -2.55
N GLU A 67 -13.70 -8.15 -2.08
CA GLU A 67 -12.55 -7.52 -2.72
C GLU A 67 -11.31 -8.41 -2.68
N TYR A 68 -11.09 -9.09 -1.56
CA TYR A 68 -9.98 -10.03 -1.44
C TYR A 68 -10.14 -11.23 -2.39
N ARG A 69 -11.35 -11.78 -2.52
CA ARG A 69 -11.62 -12.85 -3.49
C ARG A 69 -11.41 -12.38 -4.93
N ASN A 70 -11.90 -11.19 -5.27
CA ASN A 70 -11.71 -10.60 -6.60
C ASN A 70 -10.22 -10.38 -6.89
N PHE A 71 -9.48 -9.84 -5.93
CA PHE A 71 -8.03 -9.67 -6.04
C PHE A 71 -7.32 -10.99 -6.31
N CYS A 72 -7.61 -12.03 -5.53
CA CYS A 72 -7.02 -13.35 -5.75
C CYS A 72 -7.36 -13.95 -7.12
N GLN A 73 -8.58 -13.69 -7.64
CA GLN A 73 -8.98 -14.14 -8.99
C GLN A 73 -8.23 -13.39 -10.09
N ASP A 74 -8.06 -12.07 -9.95
CA ASP A 74 -7.30 -11.26 -10.90
C ASP A 74 -5.82 -11.63 -10.87
N MET A 75 -5.24 -11.80 -9.68
CA MET A 75 -3.84 -12.22 -9.51
C MET A 75 -3.53 -13.58 -10.12
N LYS A 76 -4.47 -14.54 -10.10
CA LYS A 76 -4.29 -15.85 -10.76
C LYS A 76 -4.19 -15.75 -12.29
N LYS A 77 -4.72 -14.69 -12.90
CA LYS A 77 -4.71 -14.44 -14.33
C LYS A 77 -3.61 -13.47 -14.74
N ALA A 78 -3.06 -12.73 -13.79
CA ALA A 78 -2.05 -11.70 -14.02
C ALA A 78 -0.70 -12.30 -14.40
N SER A 79 0.01 -11.60 -15.25
CA SER A 79 1.42 -11.82 -15.57
C SER A 79 2.29 -10.66 -15.05
N ASN A 80 1.81 -9.43 -15.18
CA ASN A 80 2.51 -8.22 -14.77
C ASN A 80 1.75 -7.52 -13.64
N VAL A 81 2.41 -7.35 -12.51
CA VAL A 81 1.85 -6.71 -11.33
C VAL A 81 2.73 -5.53 -10.92
N VAL A 82 2.12 -4.39 -10.65
CA VAL A 82 2.81 -3.25 -10.07
C VAL A 82 2.36 -3.06 -8.63
N TYR A 83 3.33 -2.93 -7.74
CA TYR A 83 3.12 -2.62 -6.33
C TYR A 83 3.57 -1.18 -6.08
N ILE A 84 2.65 -0.28 -5.80
CA ILE A 84 2.95 1.13 -5.51
C ILE A 84 3.06 1.29 -4.00
N THR A 85 4.22 1.74 -3.53
CA THR A 85 4.47 2.03 -2.12
C THR A 85 3.82 3.35 -1.68
N ASP A 86 3.75 3.56 -0.38
CA ASP A 86 3.35 4.85 0.22
C ASP A 86 4.53 5.39 1.06
N ASN A 87 4.56 5.25 2.38
CA ASN A 87 5.54 5.90 3.23
C ASN A 87 6.82 5.06 3.45
N CYS A 88 7.95 5.75 3.68
CA CYS A 88 9.25 5.12 3.92
C CYS A 88 9.28 4.23 5.17
N GLY A 89 8.47 4.53 6.19
CA GLY A 89 8.40 3.73 7.42
C GLY A 89 7.74 2.35 7.25
N GLU A 90 6.89 2.21 6.24
CA GLU A 90 6.13 0.96 6.01
C GLU A 90 6.69 0.07 4.88
N ILE A 91 7.63 0.56 4.09
CA ILE A 91 8.21 -0.15 2.93
C ILE A 91 8.77 -1.54 3.28
N VAL A 92 9.18 -1.74 4.53
CA VAL A 92 9.66 -3.05 5.02
C VAL A 92 8.51 -4.07 5.07
N LEU A 93 7.31 -3.65 5.46
CA LEU A 93 6.12 -4.49 5.46
C LEU A 93 5.62 -4.72 4.03
N ASP A 94 5.76 -3.73 3.15
CA ASP A 94 5.51 -3.88 1.71
C ASP A 94 6.43 -4.93 1.08
N LYS A 95 7.72 -4.91 1.44
CA LYS A 95 8.68 -5.96 1.03
C LYS A 95 8.20 -7.36 1.41
N ILE A 96 7.70 -7.53 2.65
CA ILE A 96 7.14 -8.81 3.10
C ILE A 96 5.91 -9.19 2.28
N ALA A 97 4.99 -8.26 2.05
CA ALA A 97 3.79 -8.50 1.26
C ALA A 97 4.15 -8.91 -0.19
N ILE A 98 5.13 -8.26 -0.81
CA ILE A 98 5.64 -8.61 -2.14
C ILE A 98 6.23 -10.02 -2.15
N GLN A 99 7.01 -10.41 -1.14
CA GLN A 99 7.55 -11.78 -1.04
C GLN A 99 6.44 -12.83 -0.95
N ILE A 100 5.42 -12.57 -0.16
CA ILE A 100 4.27 -13.48 -0.03
C ILE A 100 3.44 -13.52 -1.32
N LEU A 101 3.23 -12.38 -1.99
CA LEU A 101 2.58 -12.32 -3.31
C LEU A 101 3.29 -13.20 -4.33
N LYS A 102 4.62 -13.06 -4.46
CA LYS A 102 5.43 -13.88 -5.37
C LYS A 102 5.40 -15.37 -5.03
N LYS A 103 5.35 -15.71 -3.74
CA LYS A 103 5.22 -17.08 -3.29
C LYS A 103 3.85 -17.66 -3.59
N THR A 104 2.79 -16.88 -3.42
CA THR A 104 1.39 -17.31 -3.63
C THR A 104 1.06 -17.42 -5.12
N PHE A 105 1.62 -16.53 -5.94
CA PHE A 105 1.40 -16.47 -7.39
C PHE A 105 2.75 -16.55 -8.13
N PRO A 106 3.33 -17.73 -8.28
CA PRO A 106 4.72 -17.88 -8.77
C PRO A 106 4.93 -17.44 -10.23
N ASN A 107 3.86 -17.27 -11.00
CA ASN A 107 3.93 -16.90 -12.41
C ASN A 107 3.88 -15.38 -12.66
N ILE A 108 3.69 -14.56 -11.64
CA ILE A 108 3.64 -13.09 -11.77
C ILE A 108 5.04 -12.49 -11.79
N ARG A 109 5.19 -11.42 -12.56
CA ARG A 109 6.32 -10.48 -12.48
C ARG A 109 5.85 -9.26 -11.69
N VAL A 110 6.48 -9.01 -10.56
CA VAL A 110 6.17 -7.84 -9.72
C VAL A 110 7.25 -6.79 -9.94
N THR A 111 6.84 -5.55 -10.19
CA THR A 111 7.68 -4.35 -10.13
C THR A 111 7.16 -3.44 -9.03
N ALA A 112 8.02 -2.94 -8.16
CA ALA A 112 7.65 -1.93 -7.18
C ALA A 112 7.82 -0.53 -7.79
N LEU A 113 6.88 0.36 -7.49
CA LEU A 113 6.92 1.77 -7.89
C LEU A 113 7.02 2.63 -6.62
N VAL A 114 8.08 3.42 -6.54
CA VAL A 114 8.36 4.36 -5.44
C VAL A 114 8.34 5.80 -5.96
N ARG A 115 8.45 6.80 -5.09
CA ARG A 115 8.59 8.20 -5.53
C ARG A 115 9.90 8.41 -6.29
N GLY A 116 9.83 9.21 -7.32
CA GLY A 116 11.00 9.56 -8.13
C GLY A 116 11.90 10.58 -7.46
N LEU A 117 11.29 11.49 -6.69
CA LEU A 117 11.94 12.54 -5.91
C LEU A 117 11.31 12.57 -4.50
N PRO A 118 11.99 13.13 -3.50
CA PRO A 118 11.44 13.26 -2.14
C PRO A 118 10.11 14.03 -2.14
N ALA A 119 9.08 13.41 -1.56
CA ALA A 119 7.74 13.97 -1.41
C ALA A 119 7.22 13.65 0.00
N GLY A 120 7.38 14.58 0.93
CA GLY A 120 7.04 14.35 2.33
C GLY A 120 7.83 13.17 2.91
N ASN A 121 7.11 12.16 3.38
CA ASN A 121 7.66 10.90 3.90
C ASN A 121 7.38 9.69 2.98
N ASP A 122 6.98 9.93 1.74
CA ASP A 122 6.78 8.86 0.75
C ASP A 122 8.10 8.13 0.46
N ALA A 123 8.02 6.82 0.27
CA ALA A 123 9.18 5.97 0.02
C ALA A 123 9.84 6.27 -1.32
N THR A 124 11.16 6.41 -1.31
CA THR A 124 12.02 6.71 -2.46
C THR A 124 12.87 5.50 -2.88
N MET A 125 13.70 5.65 -3.92
CA MET A 125 14.68 4.64 -4.32
C MET A 125 15.68 4.34 -3.19
N GLU A 126 16.12 5.35 -2.45
CA GLU A 126 17.06 5.18 -1.32
C GLU A 126 16.43 4.29 -0.22
N ASP A 127 15.15 4.48 0.08
CA ASP A 127 14.43 3.65 1.05
C ASP A 127 14.29 2.21 0.56
N ALA A 128 14.02 2.02 -0.73
CA ALA A 128 13.91 0.71 -1.36
C ALA A 128 15.24 -0.05 -1.34
N GLU A 129 16.35 0.61 -1.62
CA GLU A 129 17.71 0.06 -1.53
C GLU A 129 18.07 -0.26 -0.07
N PHE A 130 17.83 0.69 0.85
CA PHE A 130 18.14 0.53 2.26
C PHE A 130 17.42 -0.67 2.89
N CYS A 131 16.15 -0.88 2.59
CA CYS A 131 15.40 -2.03 3.11
C CYS A 131 15.65 -3.32 2.31
N GLY A 132 16.42 -3.28 1.22
CA GLY A 132 16.71 -4.42 0.34
C GLY A 132 15.48 -4.90 -0.46
N LEU A 133 14.57 -3.99 -0.83
CA LEU A 133 13.46 -4.29 -1.74
C LEU A 133 13.98 -4.56 -3.16
N THR A 134 15.04 -3.85 -3.55
CA THR A 134 15.72 -4.00 -4.85
C THR A 134 16.33 -5.38 -5.06
N ASP A 135 16.63 -6.12 -3.98
CA ASP A 135 17.13 -7.52 -4.05
C ASP A 135 16.02 -8.52 -4.40
N ILE A 136 14.75 -8.11 -4.29
CA ILE A 136 13.59 -9.00 -4.40
C ILE A 136 12.82 -8.80 -5.69
N VAL A 137 12.66 -7.54 -6.11
CA VAL A 137 11.93 -7.13 -7.31
C VAL A 137 12.61 -5.93 -7.96
N PRO A 138 12.43 -5.73 -9.28
CA PRO A 138 12.73 -4.45 -9.92
C PRO A 138 11.99 -3.32 -9.22
N VAL A 139 12.67 -2.21 -8.98
CA VAL A 139 12.10 -1.00 -8.40
C VAL A 139 12.28 0.15 -9.38
N LEU A 140 11.22 0.94 -9.58
CA LEU A 140 11.22 2.12 -10.45
C LEU A 140 10.76 3.33 -9.66
N GLY A 141 11.48 4.45 -9.78
CA GLY A 141 11.00 5.76 -9.33
C GLY A 141 9.98 6.32 -10.31
N ASN A 142 8.87 6.88 -9.81
CA ASN A 142 7.81 7.41 -10.66
C ASN A 142 8.19 8.72 -11.40
N GLY A 143 9.31 9.35 -11.04
CA GLY A 143 9.82 10.57 -11.69
C GLY A 143 9.13 11.85 -11.20
N SER A 144 8.34 11.82 -10.14
CA SER A 144 7.60 12.96 -9.59
C SER A 144 7.98 13.21 -8.14
N ASP A 145 7.82 14.45 -7.69
CA ASP A 145 7.92 14.94 -6.31
C ASP A 145 6.54 15.20 -5.68
N VAL A 146 5.47 14.80 -6.34
CA VAL A 146 4.11 14.93 -5.84
C VAL A 146 3.80 13.73 -4.94
N GLY A 147 3.23 13.96 -3.74
CA GLY A 147 2.72 12.91 -2.87
C GLY A 147 1.62 12.10 -3.57
N GLY A 148 1.66 10.79 -3.41
CA GLY A 148 0.84 9.89 -4.21
C GLY A 148 1.43 9.64 -5.60
N THR A 149 0.63 9.15 -6.55
CA THR A 149 1.04 8.88 -7.94
C THR A 149 0.12 9.62 -8.90
N TRP A 150 0.39 10.89 -9.11
CA TRP A 150 -0.40 11.69 -10.06
C TRP A 150 -0.11 11.24 -11.48
N PHE A 151 -1.03 10.47 -12.07
CA PHE A 151 -0.87 9.73 -13.31
C PHE A 151 -0.39 10.62 -14.50
N HIS A 152 -0.79 11.89 -14.53
CA HIS A 152 -0.39 12.83 -15.58
C HIS A 152 0.98 13.49 -15.33
N GLY A 153 1.48 13.45 -14.09
CA GLY A 153 2.75 14.08 -13.68
C GLY A 153 3.92 13.12 -13.52
N ILE A 154 3.71 11.80 -13.63
CA ILE A 154 4.79 10.81 -13.58
C ILE A 154 5.53 10.70 -14.91
N SER A 155 6.73 10.10 -14.86
CA SER A 155 7.55 9.85 -16.06
C SER A 155 6.82 8.96 -17.08
N THR A 156 7.19 9.07 -18.36
CA THR A 156 6.66 8.21 -19.42
C THR A 156 6.89 6.73 -19.10
N HIS A 157 8.07 6.36 -18.61
CA HIS A 157 8.40 5.00 -18.24
C HIS A 157 7.52 4.46 -17.11
N ALA A 158 7.27 5.25 -16.07
CA ALA A 158 6.36 4.86 -15.00
C ALA A 158 4.90 4.70 -15.49
N ARG A 159 4.49 5.58 -16.42
CA ARG A 159 3.15 5.50 -17.03
C ARG A 159 2.99 4.24 -17.87
N GLU A 160 3.97 3.92 -18.72
CA GLU A 160 3.99 2.70 -19.53
C GLU A 160 3.97 1.45 -18.65
N LEU A 161 4.75 1.44 -17.54
CA LEU A 161 4.73 0.36 -16.56
C LEU A 161 3.32 0.15 -15.98
N LEU A 162 2.66 1.22 -15.56
CA LEU A 162 1.30 1.14 -15.00
C LEU A 162 0.26 0.70 -16.05
N GLN A 163 0.35 1.21 -17.26
CA GLN A 163 -0.55 0.82 -18.36
C GLN A 163 -0.35 -0.62 -18.82
N GLY A 164 0.85 -1.16 -18.68
CA GLY A 164 1.18 -2.55 -19.00
C GLY A 164 0.90 -3.55 -17.86
N ALA A 165 0.42 -3.07 -16.71
CA ALA A 165 0.11 -3.94 -15.58
C ALA A 165 -1.28 -4.58 -15.72
N ASP A 166 -1.36 -5.88 -15.43
CA ASP A 166 -2.65 -6.60 -15.34
C ASP A 166 -3.37 -6.26 -14.02
N VAL A 167 -2.59 -6.09 -12.95
CA VAL A 167 -3.06 -5.71 -11.61
C VAL A 167 -2.09 -4.71 -10.99
N ILE A 168 -2.62 -3.67 -10.38
CA ILE A 168 -1.87 -2.71 -9.58
C ILE A 168 -2.37 -2.81 -8.14
N LEU A 169 -1.46 -2.95 -7.18
CA LEU A 169 -1.75 -2.79 -5.75
C LEU A 169 -1.14 -1.48 -5.28
N ALA A 170 -1.97 -0.51 -4.95
CA ALA A 170 -1.54 0.83 -4.55
C ALA A 170 -1.77 1.04 -3.05
N LYS A 171 -0.68 1.38 -2.34
CA LYS A 171 -0.67 1.64 -0.91
C LYS A 171 -0.97 3.11 -0.63
N GLY A 172 -1.67 3.35 0.48
CA GLY A 172 -1.91 4.69 1.01
C GLY A 172 -3.04 5.48 0.36
N GLN A 173 -3.56 6.41 1.15
CA GLN A 173 -4.67 7.28 0.74
C GLN A 173 -4.26 8.22 -0.40
N GLY A 174 -3.03 8.75 -0.38
CA GLY A 174 -2.52 9.66 -1.41
C GLY A 174 -2.48 9.03 -2.81
N ASN A 175 -2.22 7.73 -2.92
CA ASN A 175 -2.30 7.03 -4.20
C ASN A 175 -3.75 6.90 -4.69
N TYR A 176 -4.73 6.70 -3.80
CA TYR A 176 -6.14 6.75 -4.19
C TYR A 176 -6.51 8.15 -4.72
N GLU A 177 -6.16 9.21 -4.00
CA GLU A 177 -6.48 10.60 -4.36
C GLU A 177 -5.93 10.99 -5.74
N THR A 178 -4.76 10.49 -6.08
CA THR A 178 -4.04 10.90 -7.31
C THR A 178 -4.27 9.97 -8.50
N MET A 179 -4.74 8.74 -8.28
CA MET A 179 -4.94 7.74 -9.34
C MET A 179 -6.41 7.41 -9.61
N HIS A 180 -7.33 7.69 -8.66
CA HIS A 180 -8.73 7.36 -8.85
C HIS A 180 -9.29 8.00 -10.13
N GLY A 181 -10.00 7.20 -10.92
CA GLY A 181 -10.53 7.62 -12.22
C GLY A 181 -9.59 7.41 -13.42
N CYS A 182 -8.36 6.92 -13.23
CA CYS A 182 -7.42 6.67 -14.33
C CYS A 182 -7.77 5.43 -15.19
N GLY A 183 -8.76 4.62 -14.80
CA GLY A 183 -9.28 3.50 -15.58
C GLY A 183 -8.44 2.21 -15.57
N LEU A 184 -7.40 2.14 -14.75
CA LEU A 184 -6.56 0.95 -14.59
C LEU A 184 -7.16 -0.05 -13.58
N ASN A 185 -6.68 -1.29 -13.58
CA ASN A 185 -7.12 -2.29 -12.61
C ASN A 185 -6.32 -2.17 -11.31
N ILE A 186 -6.74 -1.24 -10.45
CA ILE A 186 -6.07 -0.89 -9.21
C ILE A 186 -6.85 -1.43 -8.01
N TYR A 187 -6.15 -2.09 -7.11
CA TYR A 187 -6.59 -2.39 -5.76
C TYR A 187 -5.90 -1.43 -4.80
N TYR A 188 -6.67 -0.59 -4.15
CA TYR A 188 -6.18 0.36 -3.15
C TYR A 188 -6.19 -0.27 -1.76
N LEU A 189 -5.10 -0.10 -1.03
CA LEU A 189 -4.90 -0.65 0.30
C LEU A 189 -4.42 0.48 1.24
N PHE A 190 -5.32 1.04 2.04
CA PHE A 190 -5.04 2.22 2.85
C PHE A 190 -5.85 2.28 4.16
N LEU A 191 -5.52 3.25 5.01
CA LEU A 191 -6.30 3.64 6.18
C LEU A 191 -7.08 4.93 5.88
N CYS A 192 -8.33 4.98 6.32
CA CYS A 192 -9.18 6.17 6.20
C CYS A 192 -8.71 7.24 7.20
N LYS A 193 -7.95 8.25 6.75
CA LYS A 193 -7.25 9.21 7.62
C LYS A 193 -7.94 10.57 7.77
N CYS A 194 -9.01 10.88 7.05
CA CYS A 194 -9.68 12.18 7.11
C CYS A 194 -11.18 12.08 6.95
N ASP A 195 -11.87 13.14 7.36
CA ASP A 195 -13.34 13.21 7.36
C ASP A 195 -13.94 13.04 5.96
N TRP A 196 -13.26 13.56 4.92
CA TRP A 196 -13.72 13.40 3.55
C TRP A 196 -13.76 11.92 3.13
N PHE A 197 -12.73 11.14 3.45
CA PHE A 197 -12.71 9.70 3.18
C PHE A 197 -13.71 8.94 4.05
N GLN A 198 -13.90 9.35 5.31
CA GLN A 198 -14.93 8.75 6.16
C GLN A 198 -16.33 8.91 5.54
N GLN A 199 -16.64 10.08 4.98
CA GLN A 199 -17.90 10.33 4.30
C GLN A 199 -17.99 9.55 2.97
N LEU A 200 -16.93 9.60 2.14
CA LEU A 200 -16.90 8.95 0.83
C LEU A 200 -17.09 7.44 0.91
N PHE A 201 -16.45 6.80 1.88
CA PHE A 201 -16.46 5.35 2.05
C PHE A 201 -17.42 4.86 3.13
N HIS A 202 -18.14 5.75 3.81
CA HIS A 202 -18.94 5.44 4.99
C HIS A 202 -18.13 4.68 6.05
N ALA A 203 -16.87 5.07 6.21
CA ALA A 203 -15.88 4.43 7.05
C ALA A 203 -15.61 5.22 8.32
N LYS A 204 -15.05 4.57 9.33
CA LYS A 204 -14.57 5.22 10.55
C LYS A 204 -13.16 5.76 10.34
N LEU A 205 -12.75 6.72 11.17
CA LEU A 205 -11.36 7.17 11.21
C LEU A 205 -10.44 5.97 11.44
N LEU A 206 -9.36 5.89 10.67
CA LEU A 206 -8.37 4.80 10.66
C LEU A 206 -8.93 3.42 10.29
N GLN A 207 -10.15 3.33 9.80
CA GLN A 207 -10.65 2.07 9.26
C GLN A 207 -9.82 1.64 8.05
N GLY A 208 -9.44 0.36 8.04
CA GLY A 208 -8.69 -0.24 6.95
C GLY A 208 -9.55 -0.44 5.71
N MET A 209 -9.06 0.03 4.58
CA MET A 209 -9.73 -0.08 3.28
C MET A 209 -8.96 -1.04 2.38
N PHE A 210 -9.69 -1.86 1.65
CA PHE A 210 -9.20 -2.65 0.52
C PHE A 210 -10.29 -2.66 -0.54
N ILE A 211 -10.07 -1.96 -1.65
CA ILE A 211 -11.10 -1.75 -2.66
C ILE A 211 -10.52 -1.64 -4.07
N ASN A 212 -11.19 -2.22 -5.05
CA ASN A 212 -10.80 -2.09 -6.44
C ASN A 212 -11.35 -0.81 -7.06
N GLU A 213 -10.58 -0.18 -7.94
CA GLU A 213 -10.92 1.02 -8.72
C GLU A 213 -12.33 0.99 -9.32
N LYS A 214 -12.73 -0.15 -9.88
CA LYS A 214 -14.03 -0.31 -10.55
C LYS A 214 -15.23 -0.27 -9.60
N ARG A 215 -15.02 -0.49 -8.30
CA ARG A 215 -16.03 -0.53 -7.24
C ARG A 215 -15.87 0.59 -6.24
N ALA A 216 -14.80 1.35 -6.34
CA ALA A 216 -14.58 2.52 -5.51
C ALA A 216 -15.68 3.57 -5.80
N PRO A 217 -16.18 4.26 -4.76
CA PRO A 217 -17.15 5.32 -4.95
C PRO A 217 -16.53 6.42 -5.82
N LYS A 218 -17.29 6.87 -6.81
CA LYS A 218 -16.87 8.01 -7.62
C LYS A 218 -16.96 9.26 -6.74
N ALA A 219 -15.86 10.00 -6.63
CA ALA A 219 -15.92 11.34 -6.06
C ALA A 219 -16.85 12.16 -6.96
N THR A 220 -18.08 12.41 -6.51
CA THR A 220 -18.94 13.40 -7.15
C THR A 220 -18.22 14.73 -6.97
N ALA A 221 -17.85 15.37 -8.07
CA ALA A 221 -17.38 16.73 -8.03
C ALA A 221 -18.35 17.52 -7.13
N PHE A 222 -17.82 18.19 -6.10
CA PHE A 222 -18.63 19.06 -5.29
C PHE A 222 -19.31 20.03 -6.25
N SER A 223 -20.64 19.96 -6.35
CA SER A 223 -21.42 21.07 -6.87
C SER A 223 -21.14 22.22 -5.92
N SER A 224 -20.40 23.18 -6.40
CA SER A 224 -20.28 24.48 -5.76
C SER A 224 -21.68 25.10 -5.78
N ASP A 225 -22.44 24.93 -4.70
CA ASP A 225 -23.57 25.79 -4.38
C ASP A 225 -23.08 27.06 -3.69
#